data_fb6785df524c86ae38d7de83d8679c39
#
_entry.id   fb6785df524c86ae38d7de83d8679c39
#
_cell.length_a   1.000
_cell.length_b   1.000
_cell.length_c   1.000
_cell.angle_alpha   90.00
_cell.angle_beta   90.00
_cell.angle_gamma   90.00
#
_symmetry.space_group_name_H-M   'P 1'
#
loop_
_entity.id
_entity.type
_entity.pdbx_description
1 polymer ?
#
loop_
_entity_poly.entity_id
_entity_poly.type
_entity_poly.pdbx_seq_one_letter_code
_entity_poly.pdbx_strand_id
1 'polypeptide(L)'
;MNKRIMYKFTRNFLNILNILIRFLILYLCYSGADVWNEEIPFNGNLSNGSPNLCQSGRHQSPINIMTKNLVYDHSLSTMEIEGLEKQLELVVENCGYDIRISLTGEFIQLNGGPSSYPYRIDFMQIKFGSASTQGSEHTIDGKAFPGELQIYAFNTELYNNFSDASYRPNGILAVSVFFKLGNATNKDLLGVVAAAEQTIFKGETFQLKGLELRSLLTSTHEFMTYEGSLPFPPCQETVTWIILNHPITITETELKTLRRLRVAHTLWSGSMADNFRPTQTINNRSVRTNINFRSSNEACDVRKQFSYIANIAHV
;
A
#
# COMPACT_ATOMS: atom_id res chain seq x y z
N MET A 1 -14.92 45.22 12.67
CA MET A 1 -15.20 44.06 11.83
C MET A 1 -15.44 42.83 12.75
N ASN A 2 -16.62 42.25 12.68
CA ASN A 2 -17.22 41.42 13.75
C ASN A 2 -16.58 40.02 13.78
N LYS A 3 -15.96 39.58 14.90
CA LYS A 3 -15.33 38.25 15.07
C LYS A 3 -16.23 37.07 14.66
N ARG A 4 -17.55 37.20 14.75
CA ARG A 4 -18.53 36.20 14.29
C ARG A 4 -18.59 36.03 12.77
N ILE A 5 -18.32 37.08 11.99
CA ILE A 5 -18.31 37.03 10.53
C ILE A 5 -17.03 36.32 10.05
N MET A 6 -15.91 36.58 10.69
CA MET A 6 -14.63 35.93 10.40
C MET A 6 -14.67 34.42 10.70
N TYR A 7 -15.33 34.02 11.80
CA TYR A 7 -15.48 32.58 12.15
C TYR A 7 -16.41 31.81 11.19
N LYS A 8 -17.44 32.45 10.65
CA LYS A 8 -18.28 31.86 9.59
C LYS A 8 -17.55 31.76 8.26
N PHE A 9 -16.71 32.71 7.92
CA PHE A 9 -15.92 32.71 6.69
C PHE A 9 -14.84 31.58 6.72
N THR A 10 -14.13 31.42 7.84
CA THR A 10 -13.13 30.35 8.00
C THR A 10 -13.78 28.97 8.01
N ARG A 11 -14.94 28.80 8.62
CA ARG A 11 -15.66 27.52 8.65
C ARG A 11 -16.23 27.14 7.28
N ASN A 12 -16.72 28.09 6.52
CA ASN A 12 -17.16 27.85 5.13
C ASN A 12 -15.97 27.58 4.20
N PHE A 13 -14.84 28.25 4.40
CA PHE A 13 -13.62 28.01 3.62
C PHE A 13 -13.05 26.63 3.88
N LEU A 14 -13.01 26.16 5.13
CA LEU A 14 -12.63 24.79 5.51
C LEU A 14 -13.58 23.75 4.95
N ASN A 15 -14.88 24.01 4.93
CA ASN A 15 -15.86 23.11 4.30
C ASN A 15 -15.70 23.05 2.77
N ILE A 16 -15.46 24.17 2.11
CA ILE A 16 -15.21 24.22 0.67
C ILE A 16 -13.87 23.55 0.35
N LEU A 17 -12.85 23.75 1.17
CA LEU A 17 -11.56 23.09 1.02
C LEU A 17 -11.67 21.57 1.21
N ASN A 18 -12.44 21.10 2.19
CA ASN A 18 -12.73 19.67 2.38
C ASN A 18 -13.56 19.08 1.23
N ILE A 19 -14.49 19.84 0.67
CA ILE A 19 -15.26 19.45 -0.51
C ILE A 19 -14.33 19.39 -1.74
N LEU A 20 -13.46 20.38 -1.93
CA LEU A 20 -12.47 20.39 -3.03
C LEU A 20 -11.43 19.27 -2.88
N ILE A 21 -10.98 18.98 -1.66
CA ILE A 21 -10.09 17.83 -1.39
C ILE A 21 -10.81 16.50 -1.67
N ARG A 22 -12.10 16.37 -1.31
CA ARG A 22 -12.93 15.21 -1.68
C ARG A 22 -13.14 15.12 -3.19
N PHE A 23 -13.36 16.24 -3.88
CA PHE A 23 -13.43 16.28 -5.35
C PHE A 23 -12.09 15.96 -6.00
N LEU A 24 -10.96 16.37 -5.43
CA LEU A 24 -9.62 16.05 -5.93
C LEU A 24 -9.29 14.57 -5.72
N ILE A 25 -9.65 14.00 -4.57
CA ILE A 25 -9.55 12.56 -4.29
C ILE A 25 -10.47 11.78 -5.25
N LEU A 26 -11.71 12.24 -5.48
CA LEU A 26 -12.63 11.68 -6.47
C LEU A 26 -12.09 11.78 -7.91
N TYR A 27 -11.36 12.84 -8.25
CA TYR A 27 -10.74 13.01 -9.57
C TYR A 27 -9.53 12.08 -9.77
N LEU A 28 -8.73 11.85 -8.73
CA LEU A 28 -7.66 10.83 -8.73
C LEU A 28 -8.23 9.41 -8.83
N CYS A 29 -9.45 9.20 -8.33
CA CYS A 29 -10.21 7.95 -8.52
C CYS A 29 -10.75 7.75 -9.98
N TYR A 30 -10.50 8.66 -10.92
CA TYR A 30 -11.12 8.62 -12.24
C TYR A 30 -10.29 7.93 -13.33
N SER A 31 -8.99 7.73 -13.13
CA SER A 31 -8.11 7.10 -14.11
C SER A 31 -7.65 5.73 -13.63
N GLY A 32 -7.97 4.68 -14.38
CA GLY A 32 -7.44 3.33 -14.15
C GLY A 32 -5.90 3.27 -14.30
N ALA A 33 -5.27 2.23 -13.77
CA ALA A 33 -3.81 2.06 -13.77
C ALA A 33 -3.19 2.12 -15.18
N ASP A 34 -3.92 1.71 -16.21
CA ASP A 34 -3.48 1.74 -17.61
C ASP A 34 -3.30 3.16 -18.14
N VAL A 35 -4.08 4.13 -17.61
CA VAL A 35 -4.03 5.53 -18.04
C VAL A 35 -2.87 6.30 -17.40
N TRP A 36 -2.25 5.75 -16.35
CA TRP A 36 -1.11 6.41 -15.69
C TRP A 36 0.16 6.42 -16.54
N ASN A 37 0.25 5.55 -17.55
CA ASN A 37 1.34 5.46 -18.51
C ASN A 37 1.05 6.18 -19.84
N GLU A 38 -0.23 6.51 -20.13
CA GLU A 38 -0.55 7.34 -21.28
C GLU A 38 -0.40 8.82 -20.92
N GLU A 39 0.03 9.62 -21.87
CA GLU A 39 0.13 11.08 -21.75
C GLU A 39 -1.25 11.65 -21.40
N ILE A 40 -1.61 11.64 -20.12
CA ILE A 40 -2.57 12.63 -19.67
C ILE A 40 -1.86 13.95 -19.92
N PRO A 41 -2.39 14.86 -20.75
CA PRO A 41 -1.83 16.19 -20.92
C PRO A 41 -2.10 16.98 -19.64
N PHE A 42 -1.61 16.50 -18.51
CA PHE A 42 -1.43 17.27 -17.31
C PHE A 42 -0.11 18.04 -17.44
N ASN A 43 -0.09 19.00 -18.36
CA ASN A 43 0.73 20.19 -18.24
C ASN A 43 0.22 20.99 -17.04
N GLY A 44 0.14 20.38 -15.89
CA GLY A 44 -0.40 20.99 -14.68
C GLY A 44 0.40 20.57 -13.48
N ASN A 45 1.09 21.48 -12.86
CA ASN A 45 1.34 21.38 -11.45
C ASN A 45 0.00 21.03 -10.79
N LEU A 46 -0.03 20.03 -9.90
CA LEU A 46 -1.14 19.82 -9.01
C LEU A 46 -1.54 21.15 -8.36
N SER A 47 -2.75 21.28 -7.87
CA SER A 47 -3.29 22.51 -7.24
C SER A 47 -2.36 23.14 -6.18
N ASN A 48 -1.36 22.39 -5.70
CA ASN A 48 -0.31 22.82 -4.77
C ASN A 48 1.07 23.09 -5.45
N GLY A 49 1.15 23.09 -6.78
CA GLY A 49 2.39 23.35 -7.53
C GLY A 49 3.40 22.19 -7.59
N SER A 50 3.08 21.03 -7.04
CA SER A 50 3.99 19.87 -7.04
C SER A 50 3.95 19.11 -8.37
N PRO A 51 5.10 18.62 -8.91
CA PRO A 51 5.14 17.89 -10.16
C PRO A 51 4.51 16.50 -10.03
N ASN A 52 3.92 16.00 -11.11
CA ASN A 52 3.58 14.60 -11.25
C ASN A 52 4.83 13.80 -11.67
N LEU A 53 5.30 12.89 -10.81
CA LEU A 53 6.55 12.14 -11.02
C LEU A 53 6.33 10.76 -11.63
N CYS A 54 5.09 10.37 -11.97
CA CYS A 54 4.80 9.01 -12.44
C CYS A 54 5.63 8.58 -13.67
N GLN A 55 6.00 9.53 -14.54
CA GLN A 55 6.82 9.27 -15.73
C GLN A 55 8.27 9.74 -15.59
N SER A 56 8.50 10.85 -14.87
CA SER A 56 9.80 11.50 -14.80
C SER A 56 10.62 11.10 -13.56
N GLY A 57 10.00 10.45 -12.58
CA GLY A 57 10.64 10.03 -11.35
C GLY A 57 11.71 8.95 -11.58
N ARG A 58 12.70 8.92 -10.71
CA ARG A 58 13.83 7.96 -10.79
C ARG A 58 13.81 6.90 -9.70
N HIS A 59 13.07 7.13 -8.63
CA HIS A 59 12.91 6.21 -7.49
C HIS A 59 11.47 5.67 -7.41
N GLN A 60 10.92 5.33 -8.55
CA GLN A 60 9.53 4.91 -8.66
C GLN A 60 9.28 3.51 -8.09
N SER A 61 8.05 3.29 -7.61
CA SER A 61 7.52 2.01 -7.10
C SER A 61 6.32 1.57 -7.92
N PRO A 62 6.00 0.26 -7.92
CA PRO A 62 6.71 -0.84 -7.27
C PRO A 62 7.99 -1.27 -8.01
N ILE A 63 8.76 -2.19 -7.43
CA ILE A 63 9.96 -2.76 -8.04
C ILE A 63 9.95 -4.29 -8.08
N ASN A 64 10.76 -4.86 -8.97
CA ASN A 64 11.13 -6.28 -8.89
C ASN A 64 12.33 -6.43 -7.93
N ILE A 65 12.14 -7.17 -6.85
CA ILE A 65 13.17 -7.44 -5.85
C ILE A 65 13.96 -8.68 -6.30
N MET A 66 15.23 -8.46 -6.64
CA MET A 66 16.14 -9.56 -6.99
C MET A 66 16.82 -10.06 -5.71
N THR A 67 16.49 -11.28 -5.28
CA THR A 67 16.98 -11.84 -4.00
C THR A 67 18.50 -11.93 -3.92
N LYS A 68 19.17 -12.19 -5.04
CA LYS A 68 20.64 -12.22 -5.14
C LYS A 68 21.32 -10.86 -4.90
N ASN A 69 20.54 -9.74 -4.99
CA ASN A 69 21.04 -8.38 -4.83
C ASN A 69 20.67 -7.78 -3.46
N LEU A 70 20.03 -8.55 -2.58
CA LEU A 70 19.68 -8.07 -1.24
C LEU A 70 20.94 -7.78 -0.41
N VAL A 71 20.93 -6.63 0.25
CA VAL A 71 22.00 -6.21 1.15
C VAL A 71 21.55 -6.45 2.59
N TYR A 72 22.23 -7.38 3.28
CA TYR A 72 21.98 -7.59 4.69
C TYR A 72 22.43 -6.36 5.49
N ASP A 73 21.53 -5.83 6.32
CA ASP A 73 21.78 -4.69 7.19
C ASP A 73 21.39 -5.04 8.62
N HIS A 74 22.39 -5.25 9.46
CA HIS A 74 22.22 -5.61 10.87
C HIS A 74 21.65 -4.46 11.73
N SER A 75 21.63 -3.24 11.21
CA SER A 75 21.08 -2.08 11.92
C SER A 75 19.55 -1.98 11.81
N LEU A 76 18.94 -2.77 10.91
CA LEU A 76 17.50 -2.81 10.77
C LEU A 76 16.87 -3.55 11.95
N SER A 77 16.23 -2.81 12.85
CA SER A 77 15.48 -3.38 13.97
C SER A 77 14.21 -4.07 13.48
N THR A 78 13.59 -4.88 14.32
CA THR A 78 12.23 -5.38 14.07
C THR A 78 11.24 -4.22 14.06
N MET A 79 10.21 -4.36 13.24
CA MET A 79 9.10 -3.40 13.24
C MET A 79 8.18 -3.69 14.43
N GLU A 80 7.98 -2.71 15.27
CA GLU A 80 7.05 -2.76 16.40
C GLU A 80 5.75 -2.05 16.03
N ILE A 81 4.63 -2.64 16.41
CA ILE A 81 3.30 -2.10 16.08
C ILE A 81 2.51 -1.94 17.36
N GLU A 82 2.19 -0.69 17.68
CA GLU A 82 1.34 -0.35 18.81
C GLU A 82 -0.13 -0.39 18.41
N GLY A 83 -0.95 -1.05 19.22
CA GLY A 83 -2.40 -1.14 19.04
C GLY A 83 -2.87 -2.31 18.19
N LEU A 84 -2.04 -3.34 17.95
CA LEU A 84 -2.44 -4.55 17.20
C LEU A 84 -3.63 -5.30 17.79
N GLU A 85 -3.85 -5.16 19.11
CA GLU A 85 -4.96 -5.77 19.85
C GLU A 85 -6.25 -4.96 19.78
N LYS A 86 -6.21 -3.76 19.21
CA LYS A 86 -7.39 -2.91 19.12
C LYS A 86 -8.38 -3.44 18.11
N GLN A 87 -9.65 -3.38 18.48
CA GLN A 87 -10.78 -3.64 17.59
C GLN A 87 -11.03 -2.39 16.76
N LEU A 88 -10.65 -2.44 15.48
CA LEU A 88 -10.73 -1.30 14.60
C LEU A 88 -12.12 -1.14 13.98
N GLU A 89 -12.49 0.11 13.79
CA GLU A 89 -13.56 0.50 12.88
C GLU A 89 -12.95 1.02 11.58
N LEU A 90 -13.40 0.46 10.47
CA LEU A 90 -12.85 0.74 9.14
C LEU A 90 -13.97 1.14 8.19
N VAL A 91 -13.65 1.99 7.23
CA VAL A 91 -14.49 2.26 6.06
C VAL A 91 -13.81 1.65 4.85
N VAL A 92 -14.48 0.69 4.23
CA VAL A 92 -14.08 0.08 2.97
C VAL A 92 -14.79 0.82 1.85
N GLU A 93 -14.06 1.33 0.87
CA GLU A 93 -14.56 2.13 -0.25
C GLU A 93 -14.04 1.57 -1.57
N ASN A 94 -14.94 1.41 -2.53
CA ASN A 94 -14.58 1.15 -3.91
C ASN A 94 -14.28 2.49 -4.62
N CYS A 95 -13.02 2.78 -4.85
CA CYS A 95 -12.60 4.00 -5.56
C CYS A 95 -12.73 3.91 -7.09
N GLY A 96 -13.09 2.74 -7.65
CA GLY A 96 -13.20 2.50 -9.09
C GLY A 96 -11.90 2.01 -9.74
N TYR A 97 -10.76 2.16 -9.09
CA TYR A 97 -9.47 1.60 -9.50
C TYR A 97 -8.79 0.86 -8.34
N ASP A 98 -9.26 1.07 -7.12
CA ASP A 98 -8.70 0.44 -5.92
C ASP A 98 -9.77 0.26 -4.84
N ILE A 99 -9.53 -0.65 -3.92
CA ILE A 99 -10.24 -0.74 -2.65
C ILE A 99 -9.44 0.02 -1.62
N ARG A 100 -10.01 1.11 -1.12
CA ARG A 100 -9.46 1.88 -0.02
C ARG A 100 -10.10 1.48 1.29
N ILE A 101 -9.27 1.19 2.28
CA ILE A 101 -9.68 0.79 3.63
C ILE A 101 -9.11 1.83 4.58
N SER A 102 -9.96 2.73 5.08
CA SER A 102 -9.56 3.84 5.95
C SER A 102 -9.90 3.52 7.40
N LEU A 103 -8.97 3.81 8.32
CA LEU A 103 -9.19 3.66 9.75
C LEU A 103 -10.04 4.82 10.27
N THR A 104 -11.01 4.52 11.13
CA THR A 104 -11.86 5.51 11.80
C THR A 104 -11.78 5.32 13.32
N GLY A 105 -11.52 6.41 14.05
CA GLY A 105 -11.44 6.39 15.52
C GLY A 105 -10.05 6.03 16.04
N GLU A 106 -9.82 4.78 16.38
CA GLU A 106 -8.54 4.31 16.93
C GLU A 106 -7.43 4.37 15.88
N PHE A 107 -6.21 4.66 16.32
CA PHE A 107 -5.04 4.67 15.45
C PHE A 107 -4.07 3.53 15.81
N ILE A 108 -3.35 3.07 14.80
CA ILE A 108 -2.26 2.11 14.90
C ILE A 108 -0.98 2.83 14.54
N GLN A 109 0.08 2.59 15.33
CA GLN A 109 1.39 3.20 15.13
C GLN A 109 2.44 2.16 14.80
N LEU A 110 3.26 2.46 13.80
CA LEU A 110 4.41 1.66 13.39
C LEU A 110 5.67 2.34 13.88
N ASN A 111 6.55 1.57 14.55
CA ASN A 111 7.82 2.02 15.08
C ASN A 111 8.96 1.09 14.63
N GLY A 112 10.19 1.57 14.58
CA GLY A 112 11.36 0.76 14.25
C GLY A 112 11.48 0.40 12.77
N GLY A 113 11.99 -0.79 12.46
CA GLY A 113 12.31 -1.15 11.09
C GLY A 113 13.42 -0.27 10.50
N PRO A 114 13.22 0.30 9.30
CA PRO A 114 14.19 1.19 8.65
C PRO A 114 14.12 2.65 9.15
N SER A 115 13.18 3.00 10.02
CA SER A 115 12.94 4.37 10.47
C SER A 115 13.07 4.54 11.99
N SER A 116 13.53 5.71 12.39
CA SER A 116 13.56 6.13 13.80
C SER A 116 12.34 6.93 14.22
N TYR A 117 11.45 7.26 13.29
CA TYR A 117 10.23 8.02 13.54
C TYR A 117 9.02 7.12 13.73
N PRO A 118 8.02 7.52 14.52
CA PRO A 118 6.72 6.86 14.59
C PRO A 118 5.86 7.23 13.37
N TYR A 119 5.18 6.23 12.81
CA TYR A 119 4.26 6.40 11.69
C TYR A 119 2.87 5.91 12.06
N ARG A 120 1.84 6.74 11.84
CA ARG A 120 0.45 6.36 12.04
C ARG A 120 -0.16 5.85 10.74
N ILE A 121 -0.81 4.69 10.80
CA ILE A 121 -1.55 4.14 9.66
C ILE A 121 -2.72 5.07 9.32
N ASP A 122 -2.83 5.44 8.04
CA ASP A 122 -3.89 6.27 7.48
C ASP A 122 -4.91 5.43 6.73
N PHE A 123 -4.44 4.59 5.81
CA PHE A 123 -5.30 3.69 5.03
C PHE A 123 -4.53 2.47 4.52
N MET A 124 -5.30 1.52 3.98
CA MET A 124 -4.79 0.33 3.29
C MET A 124 -5.42 0.22 1.91
N GLN A 125 -4.76 -0.53 1.01
CA GLN A 125 -5.26 -0.86 -0.33
C GLN A 125 -5.02 -2.34 -0.63
N ILE A 126 -5.86 -2.92 -1.50
CA ILE A 126 -5.69 -4.30 -1.97
C ILE A 126 -5.46 -4.30 -3.47
N LYS A 127 -4.33 -4.88 -3.87
CA LYS A 127 -4.01 -5.17 -5.27
C LYS A 127 -4.32 -6.62 -5.58
N PHE A 128 -4.95 -6.89 -6.73
CA PHE A 128 -5.31 -8.24 -7.15
C PHE A 128 -5.43 -8.34 -8.67
N GLY A 129 -5.17 -9.54 -9.19
CA GLY A 129 -5.18 -9.80 -10.62
C GLY A 129 -6.44 -10.46 -11.13
N SER A 130 -6.65 -10.40 -12.43
CA SER A 130 -7.67 -11.18 -13.15
C SER A 130 -7.36 -12.68 -13.13
N ALA A 131 -6.09 -13.05 -13.00
CA ALA A 131 -5.60 -14.41 -12.78
C ALA A 131 -4.87 -14.54 -11.44
N SER A 132 -4.88 -15.72 -10.84
CA SER A 132 -4.24 -15.96 -9.53
C SER A 132 -2.71 -16.11 -9.60
N THR A 133 -2.15 -16.06 -10.81
CA THR A 133 -0.69 -16.04 -11.06
C THR A 133 -0.08 -14.65 -11.02
N GLN A 134 -0.91 -13.60 -10.95
CA GLN A 134 -0.51 -12.19 -10.88
C GLN A 134 -1.52 -11.40 -10.04
N GLY A 135 -1.13 -10.24 -9.55
CA GLY A 135 -2.00 -9.39 -8.74
C GLY A 135 -1.23 -8.49 -7.78
N SER A 136 -0.02 -8.89 -7.38
CA SER A 136 0.84 -8.01 -6.59
C SER A 136 1.49 -6.93 -7.47
N GLU A 137 1.75 -5.77 -6.87
CA GLU A 137 2.56 -4.70 -7.49
C GLU A 137 4.05 -5.03 -7.43
N HIS A 138 4.56 -5.42 -6.24
CA HIS A 138 5.92 -5.89 -6.10
C HIS A 138 6.04 -7.32 -6.61
N THR A 139 7.24 -7.65 -7.12
CA THR A 139 7.59 -9.00 -7.55
C THR A 139 8.89 -9.44 -6.89
N ILE A 140 9.07 -10.76 -6.70
CA ILE A 140 10.29 -11.34 -6.18
C ILE A 140 10.90 -12.23 -7.27
N ASP A 141 12.14 -11.94 -7.69
CA ASP A 141 12.82 -12.63 -8.80
C ASP A 141 11.96 -12.76 -10.06
N GLY A 142 11.17 -11.70 -10.37
CA GLY A 142 10.27 -11.64 -11.50
C GLY A 142 8.93 -12.38 -11.31
N LYS A 143 8.67 -12.96 -10.14
CA LYS A 143 7.42 -13.66 -9.86
C LYS A 143 6.46 -12.76 -9.12
N ALA A 144 5.24 -12.63 -9.64
CA ALA A 144 4.13 -11.95 -8.97
C ALA A 144 3.38 -12.91 -8.04
N PHE A 145 2.62 -12.34 -7.12
CA PHE A 145 1.72 -13.05 -6.20
C PHE A 145 0.26 -12.84 -6.59
N PRO A 146 -0.69 -13.65 -6.10
CA PRO A 146 -2.12 -13.47 -6.36
C PRO A 146 -2.69 -12.11 -6.00
N GLY A 147 -2.05 -11.42 -5.04
CA GLY A 147 -2.40 -10.08 -4.62
C GLY A 147 -1.44 -9.55 -3.58
N GLU A 148 -1.71 -8.33 -3.15
CA GLU A 148 -0.89 -7.58 -2.21
C GLU A 148 -1.76 -6.64 -1.38
N LEU A 149 -1.63 -6.70 -0.05
CA LEU A 149 -2.15 -5.69 0.85
C LEU A 149 -1.07 -4.63 1.06
N GLN A 150 -1.39 -3.39 0.81
CA GLN A 150 -0.51 -2.25 1.03
C GLN A 150 -1.08 -1.37 2.15
N ILE A 151 -0.27 -1.12 3.17
CA ILE A 151 -0.63 -0.35 4.35
C ILE A 151 0.19 0.93 4.35
N TYR A 152 -0.46 2.08 4.32
CA TYR A 152 0.17 3.38 4.23
C TYR A 152 0.08 4.10 5.56
N ALA A 153 1.22 4.56 6.06
CA ALA A 153 1.36 5.30 7.30
C ALA A 153 2.16 6.59 7.08
N PHE A 154 1.85 7.64 7.84
CA PHE A 154 2.56 8.91 7.76
C PHE A 154 3.28 9.25 9.07
N ASN A 155 4.37 9.96 8.95
CA ASN A 155 5.21 10.40 10.05
C ASN A 155 4.47 11.45 10.89
N THR A 156 4.17 11.14 12.15
CA THR A 156 3.39 11.99 13.05
C THR A 156 4.23 13.00 13.83
N GLU A 157 5.55 12.84 13.87
CA GLU A 157 6.43 13.84 14.48
C GLU A 157 6.67 15.03 13.58
N LEU A 158 6.75 14.79 12.26
CA LEU A 158 7.10 15.83 11.29
C LEU A 158 5.87 16.44 10.61
N TYR A 159 4.75 15.70 10.51
CA TYR A 159 3.61 16.08 9.68
C TYR A 159 2.27 15.83 10.38
N ASN A 160 1.29 16.67 10.09
CA ASN A 160 -0.02 16.62 10.73
C ASN A 160 -1.00 15.63 10.05
N ASN A 161 -0.75 15.28 8.80
CA ASN A 161 -1.63 14.42 8.01
C ASN A 161 -0.87 13.78 6.85
N PHE A 162 -1.49 12.73 6.26
CA PHE A 162 -0.94 11.99 5.13
C PHE A 162 -0.69 12.88 3.89
N SER A 163 -1.60 13.78 3.59
CA SER A 163 -1.50 14.65 2.40
C SER A 163 -0.28 15.56 2.46
N ASP A 164 0.02 16.14 3.62
CA ASP A 164 1.22 16.97 3.81
C ASP A 164 2.50 16.11 3.77
N ALA A 165 2.49 14.98 4.47
CA ALA A 165 3.61 14.03 4.54
C ALA A 165 3.98 13.46 3.16
N SER A 166 3.00 13.21 2.29
CA SER A 166 3.21 12.57 0.99
C SER A 166 4.11 13.33 0.03
N TYR A 167 4.33 14.63 0.24
CA TYR A 167 5.20 15.47 -0.57
C TYR A 167 6.57 15.77 0.07
N ARG A 168 6.85 15.19 1.23
CA ARG A 168 7.99 15.60 2.06
C ARG A 168 8.89 14.42 2.44
N PRO A 169 10.19 14.66 2.68
CA PRO A 169 11.13 13.63 3.09
C PRO A 169 10.70 12.92 4.38
N ASN A 170 10.98 11.61 4.47
CA ASN A 170 10.57 10.76 5.60
C ASN A 170 9.06 10.84 5.90
N GLY A 171 8.24 11.19 4.90
CA GLY A 171 6.83 11.45 5.11
C GLY A 171 6.01 10.17 5.24
N ILE A 172 6.26 9.19 4.38
CA ILE A 172 5.44 8.00 4.27
C ILE A 172 6.24 6.73 4.53
N LEU A 173 5.67 5.84 5.32
CA LEU A 173 6.07 4.45 5.46
C LEU A 173 4.98 3.58 4.86
N ALA A 174 5.33 2.67 3.96
CA ALA A 174 4.38 1.75 3.37
C ALA A 174 4.80 0.29 3.63
N VAL A 175 3.85 -0.53 4.10
CA VAL A 175 4.07 -1.96 4.36
C VAL A 175 3.33 -2.77 3.32
N SER A 176 4.03 -3.66 2.63
CA SER A 176 3.52 -4.60 1.65
C SER A 176 3.44 -6.00 2.25
N VAL A 177 2.28 -6.64 2.11
CA VAL A 177 2.03 -8.02 2.53
C VAL A 177 1.50 -8.80 1.35
N PHE A 178 2.28 -9.74 0.85
CA PHE A 178 1.85 -10.59 -0.27
C PHE A 178 0.75 -11.56 0.12
N PHE A 179 -0.08 -11.91 -0.84
CA PHE A 179 -1.02 -13.03 -0.72
C PHE A 179 -0.42 -14.29 -1.32
N LYS A 180 -0.73 -15.43 -0.72
CA LYS A 180 -0.50 -16.76 -1.32
C LYS A 180 -1.79 -17.56 -1.33
N LEU A 181 -1.98 -18.40 -2.33
CA LEU A 181 -3.11 -19.33 -2.36
C LEU A 181 -3.00 -20.32 -1.21
N GLY A 182 -4.14 -20.62 -0.59
CA GLY A 182 -4.24 -21.59 0.49
C GLY A 182 -5.65 -22.16 0.61
N ASN A 183 -5.81 -23.15 1.49
CA ASN A 183 -7.10 -23.83 1.72
C ASN A 183 -8.07 -23.00 2.60
N ALA A 184 -7.57 -21.98 3.28
CA ALA A 184 -8.37 -21.08 4.10
C ALA A 184 -7.80 -19.67 3.98
N THR A 185 -8.67 -18.68 3.89
CA THR A 185 -8.28 -17.26 3.91
C THR A 185 -7.93 -16.83 5.34
N ASN A 186 -6.92 -15.96 5.45
CA ASN A 186 -6.60 -15.28 6.70
C ASN A 186 -7.87 -14.63 7.29
N LYS A 187 -8.09 -14.76 8.62
CA LYS A 187 -9.32 -14.36 9.28
C LYS A 187 -9.72 -12.90 9.04
N ASP A 188 -8.76 -11.97 9.21
CA ASP A 188 -9.07 -10.55 9.09
C ASP A 188 -9.13 -10.12 7.61
N LEU A 189 -8.33 -10.73 6.73
CA LEU A 189 -8.47 -10.56 5.28
C LEU A 189 -9.85 -11.03 4.79
N LEU A 190 -10.38 -12.13 5.33
CA LEU A 190 -11.73 -12.59 5.01
C LEU A 190 -12.78 -11.53 5.36
N GLY A 191 -12.66 -10.89 6.53
CA GLY A 191 -13.55 -9.79 6.94
C GLY A 191 -13.48 -8.59 5.98
N VAL A 192 -12.27 -8.23 5.54
CA VAL A 192 -12.08 -7.15 4.56
C VAL A 192 -12.67 -7.50 3.20
N VAL A 193 -12.48 -8.74 2.70
CA VAL A 193 -13.06 -9.20 1.42
C VAL A 193 -14.58 -9.22 1.49
N ALA A 194 -15.16 -9.68 2.61
CA ALA A 194 -16.61 -9.66 2.81
C ALA A 194 -17.19 -8.24 2.84
N ALA A 195 -16.45 -7.28 3.42
CA ALA A 195 -16.81 -5.86 3.38
C ALA A 195 -16.69 -5.29 1.96
N ALA A 196 -15.65 -5.64 1.21
CA ALA A 196 -15.47 -5.23 -0.18
C ALA A 196 -16.59 -5.77 -1.09
N GLU A 197 -17.14 -6.96 -0.81
CA GLU A 197 -18.29 -7.51 -1.53
C GLU A 197 -19.54 -6.64 -1.39
N GLN A 198 -19.64 -5.81 -0.35
CA GLN A 198 -20.72 -4.85 -0.16
C GLN A 198 -20.48 -3.51 -0.91
N THR A 199 -19.35 -3.38 -1.61
CA THR A 199 -18.96 -2.17 -2.33
C THR A 199 -18.61 -2.49 -3.79
N ILE A 200 -19.53 -3.19 -4.49
CA ILE A 200 -19.27 -3.68 -5.85
C ILE A 200 -19.00 -2.54 -6.83
N PHE A 201 -19.71 -1.43 -6.68
CA PHE A 201 -19.64 -0.31 -7.62
C PHE A 201 -18.83 0.85 -7.07
N LYS A 202 -18.20 1.59 -7.99
CA LYS A 202 -17.45 2.80 -7.64
C LYS A 202 -18.28 3.74 -6.76
N GLY A 203 -17.64 4.26 -5.69
CA GLY A 203 -18.22 5.20 -4.74
C GLY A 203 -19.07 4.55 -3.65
N GLU A 204 -19.29 3.24 -3.69
CA GLU A 204 -19.93 2.53 -2.58
C GLU A 204 -18.97 2.39 -1.41
N THR A 205 -19.53 2.48 -0.21
CA THR A 205 -18.78 2.37 1.05
C THR A 205 -19.46 1.40 2.00
N PHE A 206 -18.66 0.71 2.80
CA PHE A 206 -19.15 -0.20 3.84
C PHE A 206 -18.36 0.00 5.14
N GLN A 207 -19.07 0.06 6.27
CA GLN A 207 -18.43 0.14 7.59
C GLN A 207 -18.15 -1.26 8.13
N LEU A 208 -16.89 -1.59 8.33
CA LEU A 208 -16.43 -2.83 8.94
C LEU A 208 -15.98 -2.55 10.36
N LYS A 209 -16.49 -3.33 11.33
CA LYS A 209 -16.15 -3.21 12.75
C LYS A 209 -15.53 -4.50 13.27
N GLY A 210 -14.66 -4.34 14.26
CA GLY A 210 -14.08 -5.48 14.97
C GLY A 210 -12.96 -6.20 14.23
N LEU A 211 -12.26 -5.51 13.33
CA LEU A 211 -11.07 -6.05 12.67
C LEU A 211 -9.83 -5.80 13.52
N GLU A 212 -8.94 -6.78 13.61
CA GLU A 212 -7.62 -6.65 14.21
C GLU A 212 -6.54 -6.72 13.12
N LEU A 213 -5.54 -5.85 13.16
CA LEU A 213 -4.42 -5.93 12.20
C LEU A 213 -3.43 -7.05 12.52
N ARG A 214 -3.50 -7.63 13.70
CA ARG A 214 -2.56 -8.66 14.16
C ARG A 214 -2.40 -9.83 13.18
N SER A 215 -3.50 -10.31 12.61
CA SER A 215 -3.43 -11.44 11.69
C SER A 215 -2.95 -11.04 10.29
N LEU A 216 -3.14 -9.79 9.90
CA LEU A 216 -2.64 -9.25 8.62
C LEU A 216 -1.14 -8.94 8.67
N LEU A 217 -0.60 -8.64 9.87
CA LEU A 217 0.80 -8.29 10.13
C LEU A 217 1.49 -9.35 11.00
N THR A 218 1.28 -10.62 10.67
CA THR A 218 1.68 -11.77 11.50
C THR A 218 3.18 -11.91 11.73
N SER A 219 4.03 -11.41 10.85
CA SER A 219 5.47 -11.51 10.97
C SER A 219 6.16 -10.25 10.49
N THR A 220 6.46 -9.38 11.43
CA THR A 220 7.17 -8.11 11.21
C THR A 220 8.67 -8.20 11.49
N HIS A 221 9.15 -9.42 11.81
CA HIS A 221 10.55 -9.65 12.19
C HIS A 221 11.48 -9.76 10.97
N GLU A 222 10.96 -10.23 9.84
CA GLU A 222 11.72 -10.45 8.63
C GLU A 222 11.13 -9.66 7.46
N PHE A 223 11.91 -8.75 6.90
CA PHE A 223 11.46 -7.89 5.82
C PHE A 223 12.61 -7.45 4.90
N MET A 224 12.22 -6.93 3.76
CA MET A 224 13.05 -6.16 2.84
C MET A 224 12.60 -4.72 2.84
N THR A 225 13.53 -3.77 2.61
CA THR A 225 13.19 -2.34 2.60
C THR A 225 13.95 -1.60 1.51
N TYR A 226 13.30 -0.59 0.94
CA TYR A 226 13.91 0.30 -0.05
C TYR A 226 13.20 1.66 -0.07
N GLU A 227 13.90 2.68 -0.57
CA GLU A 227 13.31 4.00 -0.80
C GLU A 227 12.63 4.07 -2.15
N GLY A 228 11.38 4.51 -2.17
CA GLY A 228 10.55 4.50 -3.35
C GLY A 228 9.50 5.59 -3.40
N SER A 229 8.42 5.34 -4.13
CA SER A 229 7.34 6.28 -4.37
C SER A 229 5.97 5.72 -3.98
N LEU A 230 4.98 6.60 -3.94
CA LEU A 230 3.59 6.19 -4.07
C LEU A 230 3.39 5.53 -5.45
N PRO A 231 2.72 4.36 -5.56
CA PRO A 231 2.50 3.71 -6.85
C PRO A 231 1.33 4.31 -7.63
N PHE A 232 0.71 5.35 -7.11
CA PHE A 232 -0.41 6.08 -7.72
C PHE A 232 -0.09 7.58 -7.80
N PRO A 233 -0.70 8.32 -8.73
CA PRO A 233 -0.46 9.75 -8.89
C PRO A 233 -0.61 10.55 -7.58
N PRO A 234 0.30 11.47 -7.30
CA PRO A 234 1.34 12.04 -8.16
C PRO A 234 2.69 11.30 -8.14
N CYS A 235 2.76 10.08 -7.61
CA CYS A 235 3.94 9.20 -7.59
C CYS A 235 5.16 9.81 -6.88
N GLN A 236 4.92 10.54 -5.79
CA GLN A 236 5.95 11.22 -5.01
C GLN A 236 6.94 10.24 -4.40
N GLU A 237 8.23 10.55 -4.53
CA GLU A 237 9.36 9.70 -4.11
C GLU A 237 9.71 9.94 -2.63
N THR A 238 8.74 9.75 -1.76
CA THR A 238 8.80 10.06 -0.33
C THR A 238 8.46 8.86 0.54
N VAL A 239 8.43 7.67 -0.05
CA VAL A 239 7.98 6.45 0.60
C VAL A 239 9.15 5.54 0.94
N THR A 240 9.28 5.18 2.22
CA THR A 240 10.09 4.04 2.64
C THR A 240 9.20 2.80 2.62
N TRP A 241 9.52 1.84 1.76
CA TRP A 241 8.80 0.58 1.64
C TRP A 241 9.36 -0.49 2.55
N ILE A 242 8.47 -1.23 3.22
CA ILE A 242 8.75 -2.46 3.97
C ILE A 242 7.97 -3.59 3.31
N ILE A 243 8.67 -4.59 2.80
CA ILE A 243 8.08 -5.77 2.16
C ILE A 243 8.24 -6.93 3.13
N LEU A 244 7.13 -7.39 3.71
CA LEU A 244 7.16 -8.50 4.66
C LEU A 244 7.51 -9.81 3.97
N ASN A 245 8.36 -10.62 4.61
CA ASN A 245 8.83 -11.89 4.09
C ASN A 245 7.76 -12.98 4.10
N HIS A 246 6.76 -12.86 4.97
CA HIS A 246 5.74 -13.88 5.18
C HIS A 246 4.40 -13.49 4.55
N PRO A 247 3.99 -14.14 3.44
CA PRO A 247 2.69 -13.88 2.81
C PRO A 247 1.54 -14.42 3.67
N ILE A 248 0.40 -13.75 3.62
CA ILE A 248 -0.86 -14.22 4.21
C ILE A 248 -1.66 -15.04 3.20
N THR A 249 -2.51 -15.94 3.70
CA THR A 249 -3.28 -16.83 2.82
C THR A 249 -4.58 -16.19 2.36
N ILE A 250 -4.93 -16.42 1.10
CA ILE A 250 -6.22 -16.15 0.49
C ILE A 250 -6.67 -17.36 -0.31
N THR A 251 -7.96 -17.66 -0.39
CA THR A 251 -8.46 -18.72 -1.27
C THR A 251 -8.89 -18.16 -2.63
N GLU A 252 -9.07 -19.05 -3.59
CA GLU A 252 -9.55 -18.68 -4.92
C GLU A 252 -10.98 -18.11 -4.88
N THR A 253 -11.77 -18.48 -3.87
CA THR A 253 -13.13 -17.96 -3.68
C THR A 253 -13.11 -16.46 -3.38
N GLU A 254 -12.28 -16.01 -2.45
CA GLU A 254 -12.16 -14.60 -2.08
C GLU A 254 -11.53 -13.77 -3.21
N LEU A 255 -10.57 -14.33 -3.96
CA LEU A 255 -10.05 -13.68 -5.16
C LEU A 255 -11.15 -13.48 -6.22
N LYS A 256 -12.03 -14.50 -6.42
CA LYS A 256 -13.19 -14.35 -7.31
C LYS A 256 -14.17 -13.28 -6.81
N THR A 257 -14.35 -13.16 -5.51
CA THR A 257 -15.16 -12.08 -4.91
C THR A 257 -14.58 -10.72 -5.23
N LEU A 258 -13.27 -10.50 -5.02
CA LEU A 258 -12.60 -9.24 -5.37
C LEU A 258 -12.73 -8.92 -6.87
N ARG A 259 -12.62 -9.92 -7.77
CA ARG A 259 -12.75 -9.75 -9.23
C ARG A 259 -14.15 -9.33 -9.68
N ARG A 260 -15.18 -9.41 -8.81
CA ARG A 260 -16.53 -8.91 -9.08
C ARG A 260 -16.65 -7.40 -8.96
N LEU A 261 -15.71 -6.75 -8.30
CA LEU A 261 -15.69 -5.31 -8.11
C LEU A 261 -15.57 -4.58 -9.45
N ARG A 262 -16.24 -3.43 -9.58
CA ARG A 262 -16.41 -2.68 -10.82
C ARG A 262 -15.74 -1.31 -10.76
N VAL A 263 -15.21 -0.89 -11.90
CA VAL A 263 -14.54 0.41 -12.04
C VAL A 263 -15.51 1.60 -12.16
N ALA A 264 -16.80 1.35 -12.35
CA ALA A 264 -17.84 2.38 -12.44
C ALA A 264 -19.16 1.91 -11.80
N HIS A 265 -20.22 2.72 -11.91
CA HIS A 265 -21.51 2.50 -11.26
C HIS A 265 -22.43 1.50 -11.97
N THR A 266 -21.94 0.71 -12.90
CA THR A 266 -22.78 -0.20 -13.69
C THR A 266 -22.19 -1.61 -13.78
N LEU A 267 -23.05 -2.62 -13.92
CA LEU A 267 -22.64 -4.01 -14.13
C LEU A 267 -21.88 -4.21 -15.46
N TRP A 268 -22.06 -3.31 -16.43
CA TRP A 268 -21.41 -3.34 -17.74
C TRP A 268 -20.00 -2.73 -17.72
N SER A 269 -19.63 -2.07 -16.62
CA SER A 269 -18.27 -1.55 -16.44
C SER A 269 -17.27 -2.70 -16.27
N GLY A 270 -16.01 -2.45 -16.61
CA GLY A 270 -14.94 -3.40 -16.43
C GLY A 270 -14.77 -3.87 -14.98
N SER A 271 -14.14 -5.02 -14.80
CA SER A 271 -13.66 -5.47 -13.48
C SER A 271 -12.56 -4.53 -12.98
N MET A 272 -12.47 -4.36 -11.67
CA MET A 272 -11.35 -3.68 -11.01
C MET A 272 -10.07 -4.54 -10.99
N ALA A 273 -10.14 -5.81 -11.35
CA ALA A 273 -8.97 -6.68 -11.39
C ALA A 273 -7.86 -6.08 -12.27
N ASP A 274 -6.62 -6.48 -11.99
CA ASP A 274 -5.40 -5.91 -12.59
C ASP A 274 -5.15 -4.44 -12.18
N ASN A 275 -5.57 -4.08 -10.96
CA ASN A 275 -5.41 -2.76 -10.36
C ASN A 275 -3.99 -2.50 -9.81
N PHE A 276 -2.98 -3.10 -10.40
CA PHE A 276 -1.59 -2.98 -9.99
C PHE A 276 -0.76 -2.25 -11.07
N ARG A 277 0.15 -1.43 -10.61
CA ARG A 277 1.13 -0.76 -11.48
C ARG A 277 2.24 -1.73 -11.87
N PRO A 278 2.70 -1.73 -13.14
CA PRO A 278 3.89 -2.49 -13.53
C PRO A 278 5.14 -2.10 -12.72
N THR A 279 6.03 -3.08 -12.51
CA THR A 279 7.29 -2.81 -11.81
C THR A 279 8.14 -1.77 -12.52
N GLN A 280 8.73 -0.87 -11.75
CA GLN A 280 9.58 0.22 -12.19
C GLN A 280 11.06 -0.16 -12.06
N THR A 281 11.90 0.53 -12.83
CA THR A 281 13.35 0.31 -12.78
C THR A 281 13.92 0.64 -11.40
N ILE A 282 14.71 -0.27 -10.83
CA ILE A 282 15.34 -0.06 -9.53
C ILE A 282 16.36 1.09 -9.55
N ASN A 283 16.93 1.37 -10.73
CA ASN A 283 18.02 2.33 -10.90
C ASN A 283 19.19 2.03 -9.92
N ASN A 284 19.72 3.02 -9.24
CA ASN A 284 20.85 2.88 -8.31
C ASN A 284 20.43 2.64 -6.86
N ARG A 285 19.18 2.19 -6.61
CA ARG A 285 18.69 1.90 -5.27
C ARG A 285 19.15 0.54 -4.79
N SER A 286 19.46 0.44 -3.50
CA SER A 286 19.71 -0.82 -2.82
C SER A 286 18.45 -1.29 -2.11
N VAL A 287 18.18 -2.58 -2.17
CA VAL A 287 17.17 -3.23 -1.32
C VAL A 287 17.90 -3.84 -0.14
N ARG A 288 17.63 -3.32 1.07
CA ARG A 288 18.21 -3.82 2.32
C ARG A 288 17.28 -4.85 2.95
N THR A 289 17.80 -5.71 3.78
CA THR A 289 17.04 -6.68 4.55
C THR A 289 17.67 -6.96 5.90
N ASN A 290 16.86 -7.26 6.88
CA ASN A 290 17.31 -7.77 8.18
C ASN A 290 17.37 -9.31 8.23
N ILE A 291 17.05 -9.99 7.13
CA ILE A 291 17.11 -11.44 7.04
C ILE A 291 18.57 -11.85 6.87
N ASN A 292 19.10 -12.60 7.84
CA ASN A 292 20.45 -13.13 7.74
C ASN A 292 20.45 -14.47 7.05
N PHE A 293 20.83 -14.49 5.79
CA PHE A 293 20.93 -15.72 4.96
C PHE A 293 22.19 -16.55 5.23
N ARG A 294 23.12 -16.07 6.09
CA ARG A 294 24.33 -16.80 6.47
C ARG A 294 23.98 -17.82 7.56
N SER A 295 24.13 -19.10 7.26
CA SER A 295 24.08 -20.11 8.32
C SER A 295 25.28 -19.94 9.26
N SER A 296 25.05 -20.13 10.56
CA SER A 296 26.01 -19.90 11.63
C SER A 296 27.27 -20.77 11.60
N ASN A 297 27.48 -21.61 10.59
CA ASN A 297 28.50 -22.68 10.58
C ASN A 297 29.52 -22.64 9.44
N GLU A 298 29.60 -21.58 8.62
CA GLU A 298 30.62 -21.55 7.57
C GLU A 298 31.38 -20.22 7.53
N ALA A 299 32.64 -20.31 7.90
CA ALA A 299 33.61 -19.26 7.67
C ALA A 299 33.70 -18.96 6.17
N CYS A 300 33.46 -17.70 5.80
CA CYS A 300 33.81 -17.08 4.50
C CYS A 300 33.72 -17.98 3.25
N ASP A 301 32.53 -18.50 2.91
CA ASP A 301 32.30 -19.02 1.57
C ASP A 301 31.48 -18.04 0.74
N VAL A 302 32.14 -17.38 -0.20
CA VAL A 302 31.59 -16.36 -1.09
C VAL A 302 30.65 -16.94 -2.16
N ARG A 303 30.40 -18.26 -2.15
CA ARG A 303 29.72 -18.99 -3.23
C ARG A 303 28.35 -19.56 -2.90
N LYS A 304 27.66 -19.11 -1.85
CA LYS A 304 26.29 -19.61 -1.61
C LYS A 304 25.30 -18.92 -2.51
N GLN A 305 24.68 -19.71 -3.38
CA GLN A 305 23.43 -19.34 -4.03
C GLN A 305 22.37 -19.16 -2.94
N PHE A 306 21.99 -17.93 -2.71
CA PHE A 306 20.86 -17.61 -1.83
C PHE A 306 19.57 -17.96 -2.57
N SER A 307 18.87 -19.00 -2.14
CA SER A 307 17.52 -19.27 -2.60
C SER A 307 16.52 -18.67 -1.61
N TYR A 308 15.87 -17.60 -1.98
CA TYR A 308 14.66 -17.17 -1.33
C TYR A 308 13.57 -18.21 -1.65
N ILE A 309 13.23 -19.02 -0.67
CA ILE A 309 12.06 -19.88 -0.76
C ILE A 309 10.87 -19.04 -0.29
N ALA A 310 10.28 -18.27 -1.20
CA ALA A 310 8.87 -17.97 -1.04
C ALA A 310 8.22 -19.37 -1.00
N ASN A 311 7.59 -19.71 0.13
CA ASN A 311 6.85 -20.97 0.26
C ASN A 311 5.68 -20.97 -0.74
N ILE A 312 6.01 -21.20 -2.01
CA ILE A 312 5.06 -21.54 -3.06
C ILE A 312 4.87 -23.03 -2.84
N ALA A 313 3.77 -23.40 -2.19
CA ALA A 313 3.33 -24.76 -2.14
C ALA A 313 3.34 -25.29 -3.58
N HIS A 314 4.08 -26.35 -3.81
CA HIS A 314 4.03 -27.07 -5.06
C HIS A 314 2.58 -27.42 -5.36
N VAL A 315 2.11 -27.02 -6.55
CA VAL A 315 0.95 -27.62 -7.20
C VAL A 315 1.31 -29.03 -7.61
#